data_f4f085d2380c119b0cd4cf2cac0e1f7c
#
_entry.id   f4f085d2380c119b0cd4cf2cac0e1f7c
#
_cell.length_a   1.000
_cell.length_b   1.000
_cell.length_c   1.000
_cell.angle_alpha   90.00
_cell.angle_beta   90.00
_cell.angle_gamma   90.00
#
_symmetry.space_group_name_H-M   'P 1'
#
loop_
_entity.id
_entity.type
_entity.pdbx_description
1 polymer ?
#
loop_
_entity_poly.entity_id
_entity_poly.type
_entity_poly.pdbx_seq_one_letter_code
_entity_poly.pdbx_strand_id
1 'polypeptide(L)'
;GGLQDNGSWTGPSRAPGGIQNDDWENLGGGDGFAVVPDRADPDLVYWEWQGGNVQRLDRRTGDSKDIKPQPGPGDPEFRFNWNTPIVTSPGDGKRLYTGSQFLHRSTDRGDTWRRLSGDLTTNDPALLRQEQSGGLTVDNTTAENHCTIFSISESPRDRKVIWVGTDDGNLQVTADEGARWSNVAANLPG
;
A
#
# COMPACT_ATOMS: atom_id res chain seq x y z
N GLY A 1 4.13 2.52 -13.44
CA GLY A 1 4.48 3.47 -12.38
C GLY A 1 3.47 4.58 -12.27
N GLY A 2 3.39 5.19 -11.08
CA GLY A 2 2.53 6.33 -10.81
C GLY A 2 3.26 7.66 -10.99
N LEU A 3 2.51 8.69 -11.29
CA LEU A 3 2.96 10.07 -11.45
C LEU A 3 2.01 10.99 -10.69
N GLN A 4 2.55 11.89 -9.88
CA GLN A 4 1.73 12.89 -9.21
C GLN A 4 1.00 13.74 -10.24
N ASP A 5 -0.27 14.04 -10.04
CA ASP A 5 -1.18 14.78 -10.92
C ASP A 5 -1.47 14.13 -12.28
N ASN A 6 -0.80 13.03 -12.63
CA ASN A 6 -0.87 12.40 -13.94
C ASN A 6 -1.28 10.93 -13.92
N GLY A 7 -1.73 10.41 -12.77
CA GLY A 7 -2.26 9.06 -12.64
C GLY A 7 -1.23 7.94 -12.70
N SER A 8 -1.70 6.74 -12.93
CA SER A 8 -0.90 5.52 -12.98
C SER A 8 -0.86 4.94 -14.38
N TRP A 9 0.32 4.44 -14.77
CA TRP A 9 0.60 3.98 -16.13
C TRP A 9 1.32 2.65 -16.16
N THR A 10 1.05 1.85 -17.20
CA THR A 10 1.78 0.64 -17.54
C THR A 10 2.25 0.68 -18.99
N GLY A 11 3.37 0.03 -19.27
CA GLY A 11 3.94 -0.04 -20.61
C GLY A 11 5.02 -1.11 -20.69
N PRO A 12 5.49 -1.47 -21.89
CA PRO A 12 6.53 -2.46 -22.09
C PRO A 12 7.88 -1.91 -21.59
N SER A 13 8.74 -2.82 -21.11
CA SER A 13 10.14 -2.47 -20.81
C SER A 13 11.02 -2.46 -22.07
N ARG A 14 10.53 -3.04 -23.18
CA ARG A 14 11.17 -3.09 -24.50
C ARG A 14 10.12 -3.13 -25.59
N ALA A 15 10.37 -2.43 -26.70
CA ALA A 15 9.57 -2.53 -27.92
C ALA A 15 10.48 -2.53 -29.16
N PRO A 16 10.17 -3.29 -30.23
CA PRO A 16 10.86 -3.18 -31.52
C PRO A 16 10.77 -1.76 -32.05
N GLY A 17 11.88 -1.13 -32.38
CA GLY A 17 11.92 0.26 -32.86
C GLY A 17 11.88 1.32 -31.72
N GLY A 18 11.96 0.90 -30.46
CA GLY A 18 11.90 1.77 -29.29
C GLY A 18 10.47 1.93 -28.74
N ILE A 19 10.36 2.34 -27.49
CA ILE A 19 9.07 2.59 -26.81
C ILE A 19 8.51 3.93 -27.31
N GLN A 20 7.26 3.91 -27.76
CA GLN A 20 6.51 5.08 -28.22
C GLN A 20 5.41 5.47 -27.23
N ASN A 21 4.79 6.62 -27.40
CA ASN A 21 3.70 7.08 -26.53
C ASN A 21 2.50 6.11 -26.54
N ASP A 22 2.20 5.52 -27.69
CA ASP A 22 1.08 4.59 -27.85
C ASP A 22 1.30 3.22 -27.18
N ASP A 23 2.52 2.94 -26.72
CA ASP A 23 2.84 1.75 -25.93
C ASP A 23 2.43 1.89 -24.46
N TRP A 24 2.04 3.08 -24.02
CA TRP A 24 1.65 3.34 -22.64
C TRP A 24 0.14 3.31 -22.47
N GLU A 25 -0.30 2.55 -21.47
CA GLU A 25 -1.69 2.43 -21.07
C GLU A 25 -1.92 3.15 -19.75
N ASN A 26 -2.89 4.08 -19.71
CA ASN A 26 -3.31 4.72 -18.47
C ASN A 26 -4.21 3.77 -17.67
N LEU A 27 -3.85 3.52 -16.41
CA LEU A 27 -4.59 2.64 -15.50
C LEU A 27 -5.65 3.39 -14.70
N GLY A 28 -5.48 4.69 -14.50
CA GLY A 28 -6.41 5.54 -13.78
C GLY A 28 -5.81 6.89 -13.40
N GLY A 29 -6.67 7.79 -12.97
CA GLY A 29 -6.33 9.16 -12.58
C GLY A 29 -5.91 9.30 -11.11
N GLY A 30 -5.89 10.56 -10.66
CA GLY A 30 -5.41 10.95 -9.33
C GLY A 30 -3.89 11.02 -9.25
N ASP A 31 -3.34 11.12 -8.05
CA ASP A 31 -1.90 11.01 -7.82
C ASP A 31 -1.51 9.54 -7.85
N GLY A 32 -0.78 9.12 -8.85
CA GLY A 32 -0.35 7.74 -8.99
C GLY A 32 0.91 7.46 -8.20
N PHE A 33 0.98 6.28 -7.56
CA PHE A 33 2.12 5.82 -6.75
C PHE A 33 2.55 4.41 -7.13
N ALA A 34 2.21 3.42 -6.32
CA ALA A 34 2.57 2.04 -6.57
C ALA A 34 1.78 1.47 -7.76
N VAL A 35 2.49 0.85 -8.69
CA VAL A 35 1.93 0.03 -9.76
C VAL A 35 2.69 -1.28 -9.77
N VAL A 36 2.02 -2.37 -9.43
CA VAL A 36 2.64 -3.67 -9.18
C VAL A 36 1.95 -4.75 -10.00
N PRO A 37 2.64 -5.39 -10.97
CA PRO A 37 2.12 -6.56 -11.65
C PRO A 37 1.96 -7.74 -10.69
N ASP A 38 0.90 -8.55 -10.88
CA ASP A 38 0.76 -9.82 -10.16
C ASP A 38 1.90 -10.76 -10.58
N ARG A 39 2.51 -11.45 -9.60
CA ARG A 39 3.67 -12.30 -9.87
C ARG A 39 3.33 -13.59 -10.61
N ALA A 40 2.09 -14.05 -10.50
CA ALA A 40 1.65 -15.30 -11.11
C ALA A 40 0.82 -15.07 -12.39
N ASP A 41 0.28 -13.87 -12.57
CA ASP A 41 -0.55 -13.51 -13.72
C ASP A 41 -0.22 -12.07 -14.15
N PRO A 42 0.66 -11.86 -15.14
CA PRO A 42 1.13 -10.53 -15.54
C PRO A 42 0.04 -9.65 -16.17
N ASP A 43 -1.12 -10.22 -16.51
CA ASP A 43 -2.25 -9.45 -16.97
C ASP A 43 -3.06 -8.81 -15.84
N LEU A 44 -2.81 -9.23 -14.60
CA LEU A 44 -3.35 -8.56 -13.43
C LEU A 44 -2.36 -7.51 -12.91
N VAL A 45 -2.84 -6.29 -12.70
CA VAL A 45 -2.03 -5.17 -12.21
C VAL A 45 -2.74 -4.54 -11.03
N TYR A 46 -1.98 -4.34 -9.94
CA TYR A 46 -2.42 -3.57 -8.78
C TYR A 46 -1.87 -2.16 -8.90
N TRP A 47 -2.70 -1.17 -8.67
CA TRP A 47 -2.29 0.22 -8.67
C TRP A 47 -3.04 1.00 -7.59
N GLU A 48 -2.48 2.09 -7.17
CA GLU A 48 -3.00 2.89 -6.07
C GLU A 48 -2.94 4.37 -6.43
N TRP A 49 -3.96 5.09 -6.05
CA TRP A 49 -3.93 6.54 -5.94
C TRP A 49 -4.06 6.95 -4.47
N GLN A 50 -3.92 8.24 -4.19
CA GLN A 50 -3.82 8.81 -2.85
C GLN A 50 -4.85 8.25 -1.86
N GLY A 51 -4.37 8.02 -0.62
CA GLY A 51 -5.22 7.59 0.50
C GLY A 51 -5.57 6.11 0.50
N GLY A 52 -4.71 5.27 -0.10
CA GLY A 52 -4.87 3.82 -0.09
C GLY A 52 -5.99 3.31 -0.98
N ASN A 53 -6.37 4.07 -2.00
CA ASN A 53 -7.34 3.63 -2.98
C ASN A 53 -6.71 2.64 -3.95
N VAL A 54 -6.67 1.38 -3.52
CA VAL A 54 -6.03 0.27 -4.23
C VAL A 54 -7.01 -0.37 -5.20
N GLN A 55 -6.57 -0.52 -6.44
CA GLN A 55 -7.33 -1.15 -7.52
C GLN A 55 -6.60 -2.39 -8.04
N ARG A 56 -7.38 -3.38 -8.49
CA ARG A 56 -6.90 -4.50 -9.30
C ARG A 56 -7.53 -4.42 -10.68
N LEU A 57 -6.70 -4.31 -11.71
CA LEU A 57 -7.11 -4.32 -13.13
C LEU A 57 -6.77 -5.67 -13.76
N ASP A 58 -7.73 -6.27 -14.46
CA ASP A 58 -7.47 -7.35 -15.44
C ASP A 58 -7.32 -6.71 -16.85
N ARG A 59 -6.09 -6.67 -17.36
CA ARG A 59 -5.78 -6.06 -18.64
C ARG A 59 -6.39 -6.79 -19.84
N ARG A 60 -6.79 -8.06 -19.70
CA ARG A 60 -7.43 -8.83 -20.75
C ARG A 60 -8.86 -8.37 -21.02
N THR A 61 -9.56 -7.99 -19.97
CA THR A 61 -10.97 -7.59 -20.02
C THR A 61 -11.18 -6.09 -19.85
N GLY A 62 -10.20 -5.39 -19.25
CA GLY A 62 -10.33 -4.01 -18.84
C GLY A 62 -11.11 -3.83 -17.51
N ASP A 63 -11.48 -4.93 -16.85
CA ASP A 63 -12.24 -4.87 -15.60
C ASP A 63 -11.35 -4.39 -14.45
N SER A 64 -11.76 -3.33 -13.78
CA SER A 64 -11.13 -2.81 -12.57
C SER A 64 -12.00 -3.04 -11.35
N LYS A 65 -11.39 -3.47 -10.26
CA LYS A 65 -12.05 -3.71 -8.98
C LYS A 65 -11.36 -2.92 -7.88
N ASP A 66 -12.15 -2.16 -7.10
CA ASP A 66 -11.67 -1.60 -5.83
C ASP A 66 -11.43 -2.73 -4.84
N ILE A 67 -10.20 -2.79 -4.33
CA ILE A 67 -9.76 -3.79 -3.36
C ILE A 67 -9.21 -3.15 -2.09
N LYS A 68 -9.47 -1.87 -1.83
CA LYS A 68 -9.07 -1.20 -0.59
C LYS A 68 -9.66 -1.91 0.63
N PRO A 69 -8.85 -2.27 1.65
CA PRO A 69 -9.39 -2.79 2.91
C PRO A 69 -10.37 -1.81 3.54
N GLN A 70 -11.51 -2.34 3.99
CA GLN A 70 -12.54 -1.57 4.69
C GLN A 70 -12.64 -2.03 6.14
N PRO A 71 -12.90 -1.12 7.10
CA PRO A 71 -13.16 -1.50 8.47
C PRO A 71 -14.46 -2.30 8.57
N GLY A 72 -14.43 -3.37 9.36
CA GLY A 72 -15.62 -4.14 9.70
C GLY A 72 -16.39 -3.53 10.85
N PRO A 73 -17.56 -4.08 11.20
CA PRO A 73 -18.33 -3.62 12.34
C PRO A 73 -17.52 -3.67 13.65
N GLY A 74 -17.33 -2.53 14.29
CA GLY A 74 -16.55 -2.41 15.54
C GLY A 74 -15.03 -2.22 15.33
N ASP A 75 -14.54 -2.23 14.12
CA ASP A 75 -13.18 -1.81 13.84
C ASP A 75 -13.06 -0.28 13.91
N PRO A 76 -11.90 0.25 14.32
CA PRO A 76 -11.62 1.67 14.19
C PRO A 76 -11.48 2.06 12.71
N GLU A 77 -11.67 3.35 12.41
CA GLU A 77 -11.37 3.91 11.09
C GLU A 77 -9.93 3.59 10.67
N PHE A 78 -9.74 3.25 9.38
CA PHE A 78 -8.42 2.97 8.84
C PHE A 78 -7.78 4.25 8.32
N ARG A 79 -6.60 4.58 8.86
CA ARG A 79 -5.79 5.71 8.41
C ARG A 79 -4.84 5.23 7.33
N PHE A 80 -5.06 5.66 6.10
CA PHE A 80 -4.14 5.41 5.00
C PHE A 80 -3.32 6.65 4.72
N ASN A 81 -2.04 6.45 4.41
CA ASN A 81 -1.19 7.52 3.92
C ASN A 81 -1.62 7.93 2.51
N TRP A 82 -1.22 9.13 2.11
CA TRP A 82 -1.34 9.57 0.73
C TRP A 82 -0.67 8.59 -0.24
N ASN A 83 0.56 8.16 0.08
CA ASN A 83 1.29 7.10 -0.62
C ASN A 83 1.23 5.80 0.20
N THR A 84 0.26 4.96 -0.08
CA THR A 84 0.04 3.70 0.64
C THR A 84 0.80 2.54 -0.03
N PRO A 85 1.56 1.72 0.71
CA PRO A 85 2.30 0.62 0.11
C PRO A 85 1.38 -0.52 -0.34
N ILE A 86 1.64 -1.04 -1.56
CA ILE A 86 1.11 -2.32 -2.06
C ILE A 86 2.29 -3.25 -2.30
N VAL A 87 2.26 -4.44 -1.70
CA VAL A 87 3.33 -5.42 -1.82
C VAL A 87 2.76 -6.79 -2.17
N THR A 88 3.31 -7.41 -3.22
CA THR A 88 3.06 -8.81 -3.55
C THR A 88 4.02 -9.72 -2.80
N SER A 89 3.54 -10.85 -2.26
CA SER A 89 4.40 -11.82 -1.59
C SER A 89 5.43 -12.42 -2.57
N PRO A 90 6.70 -12.55 -2.18
CA PRO A 90 7.70 -13.23 -3.01
C PRO A 90 7.40 -14.70 -3.27
N GLY A 91 6.70 -15.37 -2.36
CA GLY A 91 6.48 -16.82 -2.39
C GLY A 91 5.05 -17.25 -2.71
N ASP A 92 4.12 -16.32 -2.88
CA ASP A 92 2.70 -16.63 -3.14
C ASP A 92 2.08 -15.58 -4.05
N GLY A 93 1.86 -15.93 -5.31
CA GLY A 93 1.36 -15.01 -6.33
C GLY A 93 -0.04 -14.45 -6.07
N LYS A 94 -0.81 -14.98 -5.12
CA LYS A 94 -2.13 -14.45 -4.74
C LYS A 94 -2.11 -13.60 -3.48
N ARG A 95 -0.96 -13.58 -2.80
CA ARG A 95 -0.85 -12.87 -1.53
C ARG A 95 -0.41 -11.43 -1.73
N LEU A 96 -1.17 -10.52 -1.13
CA LEU A 96 -0.91 -9.09 -1.10
C LEU A 96 -0.83 -8.58 0.33
N TYR A 97 -0.10 -7.50 0.49
CA TYR A 97 -0.08 -6.68 1.70
C TYR A 97 -0.34 -5.22 1.36
N THR A 98 -1.04 -4.54 2.25
CA THR A 98 -1.15 -3.08 2.28
C THR A 98 -1.21 -2.59 3.72
N GLY A 99 -0.96 -1.31 3.96
CA GLY A 99 -0.88 -0.74 5.29
C GLY A 99 -1.81 0.45 5.51
N SER A 100 -2.60 0.39 6.56
CA SER A 100 -3.15 1.57 7.25
C SER A 100 -2.29 1.84 8.49
N GLN A 101 -2.84 2.12 9.66
CA GLN A 101 -2.13 1.94 10.93
C GLN A 101 -1.96 0.44 11.28
N PHE A 102 -2.67 -0.43 10.57
CA PHE A 102 -2.61 -1.88 10.69
C PHE A 102 -2.04 -2.49 9.42
N LEU A 103 -1.34 -3.62 9.56
CA LEU A 103 -0.96 -4.44 8.42
C LEU A 103 -2.15 -5.30 7.98
N HIS A 104 -2.50 -5.18 6.70
CA HIS A 104 -3.54 -5.99 6.06
C HIS A 104 -2.91 -7.00 5.11
N ARG A 105 -3.41 -8.24 5.12
CA ARG A 105 -3.02 -9.31 4.21
C ARG A 105 -4.24 -9.85 3.48
N SER A 106 -4.13 -9.99 2.17
CA SER A 106 -5.02 -10.80 1.33
C SER A 106 -4.31 -12.08 0.90
N THR A 107 -5.06 -13.16 0.68
CA THR A 107 -4.59 -14.42 0.06
C THR A 107 -5.36 -14.77 -1.21
N ASP A 108 -6.19 -13.86 -1.69
CA ASP A 108 -7.09 -14.00 -2.82
C ASP A 108 -7.07 -12.76 -3.75
N ARG A 109 -5.88 -12.15 -3.89
CA ARG A 109 -5.66 -11.00 -4.78
C ARG A 109 -6.48 -9.75 -4.41
N GLY A 110 -6.73 -9.56 -3.11
CA GLY A 110 -7.44 -8.41 -2.58
C GLY A 110 -8.97 -8.57 -2.53
N ASP A 111 -9.51 -9.75 -2.85
CA ASP A 111 -10.95 -9.99 -2.72
C ASP A 111 -11.42 -9.95 -1.26
N THR A 112 -10.58 -10.47 -0.35
CA THR A 112 -10.78 -10.36 1.09
C THR A 112 -9.49 -9.95 1.80
N TRP A 113 -9.63 -9.27 2.94
CA TRP A 113 -8.51 -8.81 3.74
C TRP A 113 -8.61 -9.28 5.18
N ARG A 114 -7.45 -9.63 5.75
CA ARG A 114 -7.30 -9.93 7.17
C ARG A 114 -6.31 -8.95 7.78
N ARG A 115 -6.71 -8.30 8.88
CA ARG A 115 -5.81 -7.53 9.72
C ARG A 115 -4.84 -8.47 10.45
N LEU A 116 -3.53 -8.25 10.29
CA LEU A 116 -2.46 -9.08 10.88
C LEU A 116 -1.84 -8.47 12.13
N SER A 117 -2.17 -7.22 12.47
CA SER A 117 -1.52 -6.52 13.58
C SER A 117 -2.51 -5.71 14.40
N GLY A 118 -2.09 -5.31 15.61
CA GLY A 118 -2.58 -4.10 16.26
C GLY A 118 -2.06 -2.84 15.53
N ASP A 119 -2.29 -1.67 16.10
CA ASP A 119 -1.69 -0.42 15.62
C ASP A 119 -0.15 -0.53 15.75
N LEU A 120 0.57 -0.44 14.63
CA LEU A 120 2.03 -0.56 14.56
C LEU A 120 2.74 0.80 14.64
N THR A 121 1.96 1.88 14.65
CA THR A 121 2.43 3.26 14.67
C THR A 121 2.66 3.75 16.09
N THR A 122 3.12 4.97 16.26
CA THR A 122 3.17 5.61 17.60
C THR A 122 1.79 5.97 18.10
N ASN A 123 0.83 6.17 17.18
CA ASN A 123 -0.50 6.68 17.45
C ASN A 123 -0.48 7.97 18.28
N ASP A 124 0.51 8.85 18.03
CA ASP A 124 0.67 10.11 18.76
C ASP A 124 -0.48 11.07 18.45
N PRO A 125 -1.28 11.47 19.46
CA PRO A 125 -2.37 12.41 19.24
C PRO A 125 -1.93 13.79 18.72
N ALA A 126 -0.65 14.15 18.89
CA ALA A 126 -0.12 15.40 18.35
C ALA A 126 0.04 15.34 16.83
N LEU A 127 0.29 14.15 16.28
CA LEU A 127 0.44 13.91 14.84
C LEU A 127 -0.91 13.61 14.14
N LEU A 128 -1.97 13.35 14.90
CA LEU A 128 -3.31 13.02 14.40
C LEU A 128 -4.25 14.23 14.36
N ARG A 129 -3.70 15.43 14.11
CA ARG A 129 -4.45 16.69 14.13
C ARG A 129 -4.58 17.34 12.76
N GLN A 130 -4.63 16.56 11.69
CA GLN A 130 -4.76 17.08 10.33
C GLN A 130 -5.96 18.04 10.16
N GLU A 131 -7.05 17.81 10.87
CA GLU A 131 -8.23 18.69 10.85
C GLU A 131 -7.97 20.08 11.46
N GLN A 132 -6.85 20.26 12.15
CA GLN A 132 -6.46 21.56 12.74
C GLN A 132 -5.43 22.30 11.87
N SER A 133 -5.07 21.77 10.72
CA SER A 133 -4.21 22.39 9.71
C SER A 133 -5.02 23.01 8.57
N GLY A 134 -4.36 23.67 7.61
CA GLY A 134 -5.01 24.24 6.42
C GLY A 134 -5.63 25.64 6.59
N GLY A 135 -5.57 26.24 7.76
CA GLY A 135 -6.06 27.60 7.98
C GLY A 135 -7.57 27.75 7.81
N LEU A 136 -8.02 28.44 6.75
CA LEU A 136 -9.47 28.67 6.50
C LEU A 136 -10.19 27.40 5.99
N THR A 137 -9.47 26.47 5.38
CA THR A 137 -9.99 25.18 4.91
C THR A 137 -9.22 24.07 5.60
N VAL A 138 -9.94 23.02 6.01
CA VAL A 138 -9.32 21.85 6.65
C VAL A 138 -8.51 21.09 5.60
N ASP A 139 -7.27 20.69 5.97
CA ASP A 139 -6.47 19.78 5.15
C ASP A 139 -7.05 18.36 5.26
N ASN A 140 -7.52 17.82 4.15
CA ASN A 140 -8.15 16.51 4.09
C ASN A 140 -7.83 15.73 2.80
N THR A 141 -6.65 15.97 2.23
CA THR A 141 -6.19 15.32 0.99
C THR A 141 -5.59 13.95 1.22
N THR A 142 -5.42 13.55 2.49
CA THR A 142 -4.68 12.39 2.99
C THR A 142 -3.14 12.55 3.00
N ALA A 143 -2.59 13.59 2.37
CA ALA A 143 -1.17 13.93 2.46
C ALA A 143 -0.76 14.32 3.89
N GLU A 144 -1.70 14.80 4.67
CA GLU A 144 -1.54 15.23 6.07
C GLU A 144 -1.66 14.07 7.07
N ASN A 145 -2.06 12.88 6.60
CA ASN A 145 -2.22 11.71 7.46
C ASN A 145 -0.87 11.24 7.97
N HIS A 146 -0.77 11.13 9.29
CA HIS A 146 0.35 10.57 10.02
C HIS A 146 -0.04 9.29 10.76
N CYS A 147 0.95 8.65 11.37
CA CYS A 147 0.78 7.38 12.09
C CYS A 147 0.19 6.32 11.17
N THR A 148 0.85 6.12 10.03
CA THR A 148 0.48 5.16 9.00
C THR A 148 1.66 4.26 8.63
N ILE A 149 1.37 3.07 8.08
CA ILE A 149 2.38 2.20 7.52
C ILE A 149 2.80 2.75 6.16
N PHE A 150 4.12 2.98 6.00
CA PHE A 150 4.70 3.57 4.78
C PHE A 150 5.53 2.57 3.96
N SER A 151 6.01 1.50 4.59
CA SER A 151 6.76 0.44 3.90
C SER A 151 6.48 -0.93 4.48
N ILE A 152 6.49 -1.94 3.61
CA ILE A 152 6.23 -3.35 3.96
C ILE A 152 7.22 -4.22 3.20
N SER A 153 7.80 -5.23 3.86
CA SER A 153 8.65 -6.23 3.21
C SER A 153 8.46 -7.61 3.84
N GLU A 154 7.92 -8.56 3.07
CA GLU A 154 7.95 -9.99 3.43
C GLU A 154 9.32 -10.58 3.02
N SER A 155 9.92 -11.36 3.90
CA SER A 155 11.19 -12.04 3.61
C SER A 155 11.01 -13.09 2.50
N PRO A 156 11.84 -13.08 1.46
CA PRO A 156 11.78 -14.09 0.40
C PRO A 156 12.25 -15.49 0.87
N ARG A 157 12.88 -15.58 2.05
CA ARG A 157 13.40 -16.84 2.61
C ARG A 157 12.45 -17.48 3.61
N ASP A 158 11.72 -16.66 4.35
CA ASP A 158 10.76 -17.12 5.36
C ASP A 158 9.57 -16.15 5.41
N ARG A 159 8.43 -16.58 4.88
CA ARG A 159 7.19 -15.78 4.83
C ARG A 159 6.64 -15.38 6.19
N LYS A 160 7.14 -15.99 7.27
CA LYS A 160 6.77 -15.62 8.64
C LYS A 160 7.40 -14.30 9.07
N VAL A 161 8.49 -13.93 8.40
CA VAL A 161 9.23 -12.70 8.70
C VAL A 161 8.70 -11.58 7.82
N ILE A 162 8.11 -10.57 8.46
CA ILE A 162 7.59 -9.37 7.79
C ILE A 162 8.12 -8.15 8.52
N TRP A 163 8.63 -7.20 7.76
CA TRP A 163 9.07 -5.89 8.22
C TRP A 163 8.08 -4.82 7.83
N VAL A 164 7.86 -3.88 8.73
CA VAL A 164 6.96 -2.73 8.51
C VAL A 164 7.61 -1.47 9.04
N GLY A 165 7.74 -0.46 8.19
CA GLY A 165 8.15 0.89 8.58
C GLY A 165 6.96 1.83 8.56
N THR A 166 6.89 2.72 9.54
CA THR A 166 5.84 3.74 9.66
C THR A 166 6.40 5.14 9.42
N ASP A 167 5.56 6.07 9.00
CA ASP A 167 5.92 7.46 8.73
C ASP A 167 6.26 8.25 10.01
N ASP A 168 5.88 7.73 11.17
CA ASP A 168 6.12 8.31 12.49
C ASP A 168 7.32 7.66 13.22
N GLY A 169 8.17 6.90 12.50
CA GLY A 169 9.49 6.48 12.94
C GLY A 169 9.57 5.08 13.57
N ASN A 170 8.52 4.28 13.58
CA ASN A 170 8.62 2.89 14.01
C ASN A 170 9.18 1.99 12.89
N LEU A 171 10.02 1.03 13.28
CA LEU A 171 10.39 -0.12 12.49
C LEU A 171 9.98 -1.39 13.22
N GLN A 172 8.95 -2.02 12.73
CA GLN A 172 8.34 -3.20 13.33
C GLN A 172 8.75 -4.47 12.57
N VAL A 173 8.97 -5.55 13.30
CA VAL A 173 9.23 -6.87 12.72
C VAL A 173 8.42 -7.95 13.42
N THR A 174 7.91 -8.89 12.64
CA THR A 174 7.37 -10.16 13.10
C THR A 174 8.19 -11.32 12.54
N ALA A 175 8.26 -12.43 13.27
CA ALA A 175 8.83 -13.71 12.83
C ALA A 175 7.82 -14.87 12.91
N ASP A 176 6.53 -14.56 13.09
CA ASP A 176 5.45 -15.53 13.29
C ASP A 176 4.15 -15.15 12.54
N GLU A 177 4.30 -14.60 11.33
CA GLU A 177 3.20 -14.17 10.44
C GLU A 177 2.27 -13.13 11.07
N GLY A 178 2.80 -12.27 11.95
CA GLY A 178 2.03 -11.18 12.56
C GLY A 178 1.38 -11.51 13.90
N ALA A 179 1.66 -12.70 14.49
CA ALA A 179 1.12 -13.02 15.80
C ALA A 179 1.75 -12.16 16.91
N ARG A 180 3.04 -11.80 16.75
CA ARG A 180 3.76 -10.88 17.65
C ARG A 180 4.60 -9.92 16.83
N TRP A 181 4.71 -8.70 17.32
CA TRP A 181 5.47 -7.62 16.71
C TRP A 181 6.48 -7.04 17.69
N SER A 182 7.64 -6.66 17.18
CA SER A 182 8.70 -6.01 17.94
C SER A 182 9.12 -4.73 17.23
N ASN A 183 9.08 -3.60 17.94
CA ASN A 183 9.68 -2.36 17.45
C ASN A 183 11.19 -2.42 17.64
N VAL A 184 11.93 -2.30 16.56
CA VAL A 184 13.40 -2.37 16.54
C VAL A 184 14.06 -1.07 16.09
N ALA A 185 13.29 0.02 15.98
CA ALA A 185 13.80 1.33 15.54
C ALA A 185 15.00 1.81 16.37
N ALA A 186 14.97 1.59 17.68
CA ALA A 186 16.07 1.96 18.57
C ALA A 186 17.40 1.22 18.30
N ASN A 187 17.37 0.13 17.53
CA ASN A 187 18.57 -0.65 17.17
C ASN A 187 19.20 -0.20 15.85
N LEU A 188 18.60 0.75 15.16
CA LEU A 188 19.18 1.31 13.93
C LEU A 188 20.38 2.21 14.28
N PRO A 189 21.48 2.11 13.50
CA PRO A 189 22.57 3.05 13.64
C PRO A 189 22.07 4.44 13.24
N GLY A 190 22.41 5.45 14.06
CA GLY A 190 22.13 6.87 13.80
C GLY A 190 23.06 7.44 12.74
#